data_ac4dd950870198cd23c3bb11ec975a34
#
_entry.id   ac4dd950870198cd23c3bb11ec975a34
#
_cell.length_a   1.000
_cell.length_b   1.000
_cell.length_c   1.000
_cell.angle_alpha   90.00
_cell.angle_beta   90.00
_cell.angle_gamma   90.00
#
_symmetry.space_group_name_H-M   'P 1'
#
loop_
_entity.id
_entity.type
_entity.pdbx_description
1 polymer ?
#
loop_
_entity_poly.entity_id
_entity_poly.type
_entity_poly.pdbx_seq_one_letter_code
_entity_poly.pdbx_strand_id
1 'polypeptide(L)'
;MQIKSLTLLSLSLISLAVADDFKTLAGKEYKNATVSRVEPDGIVLISKAGISKVYFTELPKDVQERFGYDPQKAGNYSAQQSAGF
;
A
#
# COMPACT_ATOMS: atom_id res chain seq x y z
N MET A 1 28.77 -3.92 31.00
CA MET A 1 28.52 -3.86 30.56
C MET A 1 27.80 -3.53 29.64
N GLN A 2 27.71 -3.33 29.24
CA GLN A 2 27.19 -3.08 28.50
C GLN A 2 26.15 -3.16 27.97
N ILE A 3 25.80 -3.31 27.48
CA ILE A 3 24.86 -3.61 27.11
C ILE A 3 23.92 -2.94 26.75
N LYS A 4 23.75 -2.46 26.66
CA LYS A 4 22.97 -1.92 26.51
C LYS A 4 22.43 -1.62 25.49
N SER A 5 22.42 -1.24 24.95
CA SER A 5 22.10 -0.87 24.01
C SER A 5 21.21 -1.37 23.26
N LEU A 6 21.28 -1.77 22.79
CA LEU A 6 20.64 -2.51 22.05
C LEU A 6 19.33 -2.29 21.91
N THR A 7 19.09 -2.37 22.39
CA THR A 7 17.77 -2.34 22.59
C THR A 7 17.01 -1.44 21.77
N LEU A 8 17.06 -0.53 21.92
CA LEU A 8 16.32 0.37 21.33
C LEU A 8 15.99 0.23 20.01
N LEU A 9 16.60 -0.03 19.47
CA LEU A 9 16.47 -0.18 18.18
C LEU A 9 15.20 -0.68 17.80
N SER A 10 14.88 -1.52 18.31
CA SER A 10 13.73 -2.21 17.91
C SER A 10 12.58 -1.32 17.65
N LEU A 11 12.37 -0.41 18.39
CA LEU A 11 11.26 0.34 18.27
C LEU A 11 11.13 1.01 17.02
N SER A 12 12.06 1.44 16.55
CA SER A 12 11.97 2.18 15.37
C SER A 12 11.05 1.57 14.37
N LEU A 13 10.94 0.39 14.36
CA LEU A 13 10.20 -0.22 13.37
C LEU A 13 8.80 0.07 13.44
N ILE A 14 8.34 0.26 14.36
CA ILE A 14 7.02 0.46 14.51
C ILE A 14 6.41 1.52 13.76
N SER A 15 6.76 2.60 13.83
CA SER A 15 6.07 3.65 13.23
C SER A 15 6.02 3.59 11.78
N LEU A 16 5.25 2.81 11.25
CA LEU A 16 5.18 2.75 9.89
C LEU A 16 4.02 3.38 9.28
N ALA A 17 3.04 3.74 9.95
CA ALA A 17 1.85 4.29 9.38
C ALA A 17 2.10 5.72 8.96
N VAL A 18 2.66 5.92 7.82
CA VAL A 18 2.96 7.24 7.33
C VAL A 18 1.94 7.61 6.27
N ALA A 19 1.33 8.77 6.41
CA ALA A 19 0.39 9.27 5.43
C ALA A 19 1.13 9.83 4.23
N ASP A 20 0.57 9.69 3.06
CA ASP A 20 1.20 10.13 1.83
C ASP A 20 0.11 10.58 0.86
N ASP A 21 0.53 11.19 -0.22
CA ASP A 21 -0.39 11.62 -1.25
C ASP A 21 -0.26 10.67 -2.44
N PHE A 22 -1.37 10.24 -2.97
CA PHE A 22 -1.37 9.36 -4.13
C PHE A 22 -2.21 9.99 -5.23
N LYS A 23 -1.73 9.92 -6.46
CA LYS A 23 -2.46 10.47 -7.57
C LYS A 23 -2.58 9.40 -8.65
N THR A 24 -3.78 9.17 -9.14
CA THR A 24 -4.01 8.19 -10.18
C THR A 24 -3.68 8.77 -11.55
N LEU A 25 -3.55 7.89 -12.53
CA LEU A 25 -3.28 8.32 -13.89
C LEU A 25 -4.43 9.18 -14.44
N ALA A 26 -5.62 8.98 -13.93
CA ALA A 26 -6.77 9.77 -14.36
C ALA A 26 -6.85 11.12 -13.65
N GLY A 27 -5.93 11.38 -12.73
CA GLY A 27 -5.89 12.67 -12.06
C GLY A 27 -6.58 12.75 -10.72
N LYS A 28 -7.12 11.65 -10.22
CA LYS A 28 -7.75 11.65 -8.90
C LYS A 28 -6.67 11.64 -7.84
N GLU A 29 -6.83 12.48 -6.83
CA GLU A 29 -5.86 12.56 -5.75
C GLU A 29 -6.40 12.01 -4.46
N TYR A 30 -5.55 11.29 -3.73
CA TYR A 30 -5.86 10.82 -2.40
C TYR A 30 -4.82 11.46 -1.49
N LYS A 31 -5.21 12.55 -0.83
CA LYS A 31 -4.26 13.30 -0.03
C LYS A 31 -4.23 12.83 1.41
N ASN A 32 -3.03 12.80 1.96
CA ASN A 32 -2.82 12.45 3.35
C ASN A 32 -3.45 11.10 3.67
N ALA A 33 -3.22 10.14 2.79
CA ALA A 33 -3.81 8.81 2.92
C ALA A 33 -2.79 7.83 3.47
N THR A 34 -3.24 6.94 4.33
CA THR A 34 -2.38 5.91 4.90
C THR A 34 -2.67 4.59 4.21
N VAL A 35 -1.63 3.87 3.83
CA VAL A 35 -1.81 2.56 3.23
C VAL A 35 -2.18 1.59 4.34
N SER A 36 -3.39 1.08 4.29
CA SER A 36 -3.89 0.14 5.27
C SER A 36 -3.47 -1.27 4.92
N ARG A 37 -3.45 -1.58 3.64
CA ARG A 37 -3.13 -2.93 3.21
C ARG A 37 -2.67 -2.92 1.76
N VAL A 38 -1.75 -3.79 1.42
CA VAL A 38 -1.30 -3.96 0.05
C VAL A 38 -1.80 -5.32 -0.42
N GLU A 39 -2.56 -5.31 -1.49
CA GLU A 39 -3.08 -6.54 -2.10
C GLU A 39 -2.41 -6.73 -3.45
N PRO A 40 -2.44 -7.93 -4.02
CA PRO A 40 -1.74 -8.15 -5.28
C PRO A 40 -2.17 -7.23 -6.42
N ASP A 41 -3.43 -6.77 -6.41
CA ASP A 41 -3.95 -5.94 -7.47
C ASP A 41 -4.09 -4.46 -7.11
N GLY A 42 -3.78 -4.08 -5.89
CA GLY A 42 -3.91 -2.67 -5.52
C GLY A 42 -3.59 -2.41 -4.07
N ILE A 43 -3.83 -1.18 -3.65
CA ILE A 43 -3.58 -0.78 -2.27
C ILE A 43 -4.88 -0.23 -1.68
N VAL A 44 -5.05 -0.45 -0.39
CA VAL A 44 -6.21 0.06 0.33
C VAL A 44 -5.75 1.26 1.13
N LEU A 45 -6.38 2.40 0.89
CA LEU A 45 -6.01 3.66 1.51
C LEU A 45 -7.08 4.12 2.49
N ILE A 46 -6.64 4.70 3.59
CA ILE A 46 -7.52 5.31 4.56
C ILE A 46 -7.19 6.79 4.62
N SER A 47 -8.18 7.63 4.47
CA SER A 47 -8.01 9.07 4.56
C SER A 47 -9.24 9.66 5.23
N LYS A 48 -9.30 10.99 5.33
CA LYS A 48 -10.47 11.63 5.90
C LYS A 48 -11.72 11.31 5.10
N ALA A 49 -11.59 11.08 3.81
CA ALA A 49 -12.73 10.78 2.96
C ALA A 49 -13.22 9.34 3.15
N GLY A 50 -12.50 8.53 3.88
CA GLY A 50 -12.90 7.16 4.13
C GLY A 50 -11.88 6.15 3.63
N ILE A 51 -12.32 4.95 3.35
CA ILE A 51 -11.47 3.87 2.88
C ILE A 51 -11.68 3.67 1.41
N SER A 52 -10.60 3.56 0.66
CA SER A 52 -10.69 3.36 -0.79
C SER A 52 -9.66 2.36 -1.24
N LYS A 53 -10.03 1.52 -2.19
CA LYS A 53 -9.06 0.64 -2.82
C LYS A 53 -8.70 1.24 -4.16
N VAL A 54 -7.41 1.34 -4.43
CA VAL A 54 -6.92 1.88 -5.69
C VAL A 54 -6.13 0.78 -6.38
N TYR A 55 -6.53 0.42 -7.59
CA TYR A 55 -5.88 -0.65 -8.31
C TYR A 55 -4.55 -0.18 -8.89
N PHE A 56 -3.57 -1.06 -8.95
CA PHE A 56 -2.26 -0.70 -9.48
C PHE A 56 -2.34 -0.22 -10.92
N THR A 57 -3.29 -0.71 -11.69
CA THR A 57 -3.43 -0.25 -13.07
C THR A 57 -3.85 1.21 -13.16
N GLU A 58 -4.34 1.79 -12.06
CA GLU A 58 -4.71 3.19 -12.02
C GLU A 58 -3.57 4.07 -11.55
N LEU A 59 -2.48 3.47 -11.13
CA LEU A 59 -1.39 4.20 -10.48
C LEU A 59 -0.16 4.30 -11.39
N PRO A 60 0.65 5.36 -11.21
CA PRO A 60 1.87 5.52 -11.98
C PRO A 60 2.84 4.38 -11.71
N LYS A 61 3.75 4.19 -12.63
CA LYS A 61 4.68 3.08 -12.56
C LYS A 61 5.58 3.12 -11.33
N ASP A 62 5.99 4.29 -10.90
CA ASP A 62 6.83 4.39 -9.71
C ASP A 62 6.10 3.90 -8.47
N VAL A 63 4.80 4.13 -8.39
CA VAL A 63 4.01 3.64 -7.25
C VAL A 63 3.86 2.13 -7.35
N GLN A 64 3.64 1.61 -8.56
CA GLN A 64 3.56 0.17 -8.77
C GLN A 64 4.85 -0.52 -8.30
N GLU A 65 6.00 0.05 -8.65
CA GLU A 65 7.27 -0.52 -8.26
C GLU A 65 7.51 -0.41 -6.76
N ARG A 66 7.08 0.69 -6.18
CA ARG A 66 7.22 0.90 -4.74
C ARG A 66 6.54 -0.19 -3.94
N PHE A 67 5.40 -0.69 -4.41
CA PHE A 67 4.66 -1.70 -3.71
C PHE A 67 4.83 -3.10 -4.30
N GLY A 68 5.73 -3.26 -5.24
CA GLY A 68 6.05 -4.59 -5.79
C GLY A 68 4.96 -5.20 -6.65
N TYR A 69 4.26 -4.38 -7.39
CA TYR A 69 3.17 -4.85 -8.24
C TYR A 69 3.70 -5.85 -9.28
N ASP A 70 2.99 -6.97 -9.38
CA ASP A 70 3.30 -8.01 -10.34
C ASP A 70 2.00 -8.31 -11.10
N PRO A 71 1.91 -7.97 -12.38
CA PRO A 71 0.67 -8.14 -13.15
C PRO A 71 0.15 -9.56 -13.17
N GLN A 72 1.04 -10.55 -13.16
CA GLN A 72 0.61 -11.93 -13.19
C GLN A 72 -0.05 -12.34 -11.90
N LYS A 73 0.53 -11.95 -10.78
CA LYS A 73 -0.05 -12.24 -9.48
C LYS A 73 -1.35 -11.49 -9.30
N ALA A 74 -1.42 -10.26 -9.80
CA ALA A 74 -2.64 -9.47 -9.72
C ALA A 74 -3.75 -10.13 -10.53
N GLY A 75 -3.44 -10.65 -11.69
CA GLY A 75 -4.42 -11.31 -12.52
C GLY A 75 -4.94 -12.58 -11.86
N ASN A 76 -4.05 -13.35 -11.26
CA ASN A 76 -4.46 -14.56 -10.56
C ASN A 76 -5.33 -14.24 -9.36
N TYR A 77 -4.98 -13.21 -8.64
CA TYR A 77 -5.75 -12.78 -7.47
C TYR A 77 -7.15 -12.35 -7.90
N SER A 78 -7.25 -11.54 -8.95
CA SER A 78 -8.54 -11.07 -9.44
C SER A 78 -9.41 -12.24 -9.92
N ALA A 79 -8.80 -13.21 -10.60
CA ALA A 79 -9.53 -14.38 -11.06
C ALA A 79 -10.08 -15.18 -9.88
N GLN A 80 -9.31 -15.29 -8.81
CA GLN A 80 -9.76 -16.00 -7.62
C GLN A 80 -10.89 -15.25 -6.93
N GLN A 81 -10.82 -13.93 -6.88
CA GLN A 81 -11.87 -13.13 -6.27
C GLN A 81 -13.17 -13.28 -7.06
N SER A 82 -13.07 -13.32 -8.38
CA SER A 82 -14.26 -13.47 -9.22
C SER A 82 -14.82 -14.89 -9.09
N ALA A 83 -13.97 -15.88 -9.03
CA ALA A 83 -14.43 -17.27 -8.94
C ALA A 83 -15.02 -17.60 -7.58
N GLY A 84 -14.71 -16.81 -6.59
CA GLY A 84 -15.21 -17.03 -5.24
C GLY A 84 -16.69 -16.76 -5.09
N PHE A 85 -17.30 -16.23 -6.11
CA PHE A 85 -18.72 -15.96 -6.08
C PHE A 85 -19.45 -16.88 -7.03
#